data_cf32e9fc48ad7082d960cb2d51341c0e
#
_entry.id   cf32e9fc48ad7082d960cb2d51341c0e
#
_cell.length_a   1.000
_cell.length_b   1.000
_cell.length_c   1.000
_cell.angle_alpha   90.00
_cell.angle_beta   90.00
_cell.angle_gamma   90.00
#
_symmetry.space_group_name_H-M   'P 1'
#
loop_
_entity.id
_entity.type
_entity.pdbx_description
1 polymer ?
#
loop_
_entity_poly.entity_id
_entity_poly.type
_entity_poly.pdbx_seq_one_letter_code
_entity_poly.pdbx_strand_id
1 'polypeptide(L)'
;MQTKILIGIIMGFVIISGGIFVFWYVSSHQCPESCDDGNPCIQDICSKETNYKCSHPPVADCCGNKICEVGENYETCPADCPNCDDDNKCTKDSYDYHEQKCVNKPILDVVCCGNTVCEIGETYQNCARDCPNCDDDNKCTKDSYDYYQRKCANKVIIPCCGNGICDKGVETYTNCLTDCPKCDDNNNLTADSFDYTTQKCKYVVTHYFIDDFESGTQNWDSGGEGGTWVTTREGANTVLKGVGHNWAGLRGKEWSDYIFKAKFKIIKGQIHFNYRVKQEGEYPTRYFIGLGSGHLNINKQIRENFFSDLARADNFNLGSGWHTIEIRGYGSTLNILVDGTLLIKYKDSQDPVLSGGISLETHDDSEFLIDDIEVKVIKASDVIYP
;
A
#
# COMPACT_ATOMS: atom_id res chain seq x y z
N MET A 1 59.56 34.20 17.14
CA MET A 1 60.13 33.02 17.82
C MET A 1 61.48 32.73 17.20
N GLN A 2 62.55 32.95 17.95
CA GLN A 2 63.91 32.74 17.45
C GLN A 2 64.23 31.27 17.38
N THR A 3 64.48 30.74 16.19
CA THR A 3 65.00 29.38 16.01
C THR A 3 66.54 29.44 16.00
N LYS A 4 67.18 28.93 17.03
CA LYS A 4 68.62 28.78 17.09
C LYS A 4 69.14 27.74 16.10
N ILE A 5 69.98 28.17 15.19
CA ILE A 5 70.67 27.26 14.29
C ILE A 5 71.91 26.71 15.04
N LEU A 6 71.95 25.39 15.14
CA LEU A 6 73.08 24.66 15.76
C LEU A 6 74.13 24.39 14.65
N ILE A 7 75.26 25.04 14.81
CA ILE A 7 76.41 24.78 13.92
C ILE A 7 77.18 23.57 14.46
N GLY A 8 77.09 22.44 13.76
CA GLY A 8 77.88 21.24 14.07
C GLY A 8 79.31 21.37 13.55
N ILE A 9 80.22 21.46 14.45
CA ILE A 9 81.66 21.39 14.13
C ILE A 9 82.07 19.89 14.23
N ILE A 10 82.44 19.31 13.10
CA ILE A 10 83.01 17.94 13.07
C ILE A 10 84.56 18.11 13.14
N MET A 11 85.14 17.76 14.29
CA MET A 11 86.59 17.63 14.41
C MET A 11 87.02 16.18 14.09
N GLY A 12 87.73 16.00 12.99
CA GLY A 12 88.41 14.75 12.66
C GLY A 12 89.86 14.81 13.14
N PHE A 13 90.25 13.88 14.01
CA PHE A 13 91.63 13.71 14.40
C PHE A 13 92.28 12.59 13.61
N VAL A 14 93.40 12.87 12.95
CA VAL A 14 94.27 11.87 12.37
C VAL A 14 95.61 11.98 13.08
N ILE A 15 96.03 10.91 13.81
CA ILE A 15 97.34 10.82 14.48
C ILE A 15 98.29 10.06 13.59
N ILE A 16 99.32 10.70 13.06
CA ILE A 16 100.44 10.06 12.43
C ILE A 16 101.71 10.60 13.10
N SER A 17 102.43 9.71 13.86
CA SER A 17 103.82 9.83 14.36
C SER A 17 104.27 11.21 14.83
N GLY A 18 103.75 11.63 15.97
CA GLY A 18 104.46 12.66 16.81
C GLY A 18 104.04 14.11 16.60
N GLY A 19 102.96 14.44 15.93
CA GLY A 19 102.51 15.86 15.82
C GLY A 19 101.01 15.94 15.56
N ILE A 20 100.28 16.79 16.28
CA ILE A 20 98.90 17.10 16.06
C ILE A 20 98.81 18.26 15.04
N PHE A 21 98.33 17.96 13.83
CA PHE A 21 97.99 19.00 12.86
C PHE A 21 96.46 19.21 12.84
N VAL A 22 96.02 20.42 13.19
CA VAL A 22 94.63 20.84 13.09
C VAL A 22 94.40 21.48 11.72
N PHE A 23 93.73 20.77 10.84
CA PHE A 23 93.28 21.36 9.56
C PHE A 23 91.94 22.08 9.73
N TRP A 24 91.92 23.40 9.53
CA TRP A 24 90.70 24.17 9.37
C TRP A 24 90.26 24.10 7.92
N TYR A 25 89.18 23.42 7.65
CA TYR A 25 88.52 23.48 6.34
C TYR A 25 87.61 24.69 6.35
N VAL A 26 88.05 25.78 5.73
CA VAL A 26 87.20 26.93 5.45
C VAL A 26 86.49 26.66 4.14
N SER A 27 85.25 26.21 4.19
CA SER A 27 84.40 26.18 3.04
C SER A 27 84.14 27.62 2.60
N SER A 28 84.80 28.08 1.58
CA SER A 28 84.54 29.36 0.95
C SER A 28 83.21 29.29 0.22
N HIS A 29 82.15 29.83 0.83
CA HIS A 29 80.88 29.99 0.15
C HIS A 29 81.04 31.17 -0.84
N GLN A 30 81.17 30.87 -2.11
CA GLN A 30 81.19 31.84 -3.20
C GLN A 30 80.07 31.55 -4.18
N CYS A 31 79.48 32.62 -4.68
CA CYS A 31 78.51 32.54 -5.76
C CYS A 31 79.17 32.01 -7.05
N PRO A 32 78.43 31.32 -7.90
CA PRO A 32 78.87 30.96 -9.26
C PRO A 32 79.32 32.22 -10.04
N GLU A 33 80.10 32.03 -11.09
CA GLU A 33 80.59 33.14 -11.92
C GLU A 33 79.46 33.92 -12.61
N SER A 34 78.33 33.28 -12.88
CA SER A 34 77.12 33.92 -13.39
C SER A 34 75.91 33.18 -12.91
N CYS A 35 74.84 33.89 -12.52
CA CYS A 35 73.50 33.40 -12.24
C CYS A 35 72.52 33.80 -13.35
N ASP A 36 72.91 34.53 -14.35
CA ASP A 36 72.04 35.00 -15.42
C ASP A 36 71.46 33.81 -16.20
N ASP A 37 70.13 33.67 -16.19
CA ASP A 37 69.35 32.65 -16.91
C ASP A 37 68.82 33.16 -18.27
N GLY A 38 69.17 34.42 -18.59
CA GLY A 38 68.79 35.08 -19.86
C GLY A 38 67.35 35.55 -19.92
N ASN A 39 66.62 35.49 -18.80
CA ASN A 39 65.25 35.99 -18.71
C ASN A 39 65.21 37.36 -18.00
N PRO A 40 64.89 38.46 -18.68
CA PRO A 40 64.89 39.79 -18.09
C PRO A 40 63.80 39.98 -17.00
N CYS A 41 62.82 39.07 -16.96
CA CYS A 41 61.74 39.10 -15.96
C CYS A 41 62.00 38.23 -14.72
N ILE A 42 63.19 37.72 -14.60
CA ILE A 42 63.65 36.96 -13.44
C ILE A 42 64.84 37.72 -12.84
N GLN A 43 64.82 37.95 -11.54
CA GLN A 43 65.94 38.59 -10.88
C GLN A 43 66.99 37.54 -10.50
N ASP A 44 68.14 37.64 -11.12
CA ASP A 44 69.22 36.71 -10.84
C ASP A 44 69.97 37.14 -9.58
N ILE A 45 69.81 36.40 -8.50
CA ILE A 45 70.37 36.71 -7.20
C ILE A 45 71.23 35.59 -6.69
N CYS A 46 72.44 35.92 -6.29
CA CYS A 46 73.24 35.06 -5.45
C CYS A 46 73.83 35.86 -4.31
N SER A 47 73.49 35.47 -3.10
CA SER A 47 73.93 36.14 -1.84
C SER A 47 74.09 35.15 -0.71
N LYS A 48 74.43 35.61 0.46
CA LYS A 48 74.46 34.82 1.68
C LYS A 48 73.05 34.31 2.06
N GLU A 49 72.03 35.10 1.78
CA GLU A 49 70.63 34.78 2.02
C GLU A 49 70.16 33.62 1.13
N THR A 50 70.70 33.50 -0.09
CA THR A 50 70.45 32.37 -0.98
C THR A 50 71.40 31.19 -0.74
N ASN A 51 72.17 31.25 0.37
CA ASN A 51 73.16 30.25 0.75
C ASN A 51 74.22 30.02 -0.37
N TYR A 52 74.59 31.12 -1.07
CA TYR A 52 75.54 31.16 -2.19
C TYR A 52 75.13 30.27 -3.38
N LYS A 53 73.84 30.06 -3.56
CA LYS A 53 73.25 29.44 -4.74
C LYS A 53 72.48 30.48 -5.55
N CYS A 54 72.41 30.31 -6.85
CA CYS A 54 71.57 31.13 -7.69
C CYS A 54 70.10 30.93 -7.29
N SER A 55 69.39 32.03 -7.11
CA SER A 55 67.98 32.11 -6.90
C SER A 55 67.40 33.05 -7.95
N HIS A 56 66.29 32.64 -8.52
CA HIS A 56 65.67 33.30 -9.66
C HIS A 56 64.22 33.72 -9.30
N PRO A 57 64.04 34.66 -8.35
CA PRO A 57 62.69 35.14 -8.05
C PRO A 57 62.16 35.97 -9.24
N PRO A 58 60.84 35.85 -9.53
CA PRO A 58 60.23 36.65 -10.58
C PRO A 58 60.22 38.14 -10.24
N VAL A 59 60.40 38.96 -11.26
CA VAL A 59 60.23 40.41 -11.18
C VAL A 59 58.74 40.71 -11.37
N ALA A 60 58.15 41.46 -10.43
CA ALA A 60 56.75 41.84 -10.53
C ALA A 60 56.46 42.71 -11.76
N ASP A 61 55.25 42.63 -12.30
CA ASP A 61 54.75 43.38 -13.46
C ASP A 61 55.59 43.21 -14.73
N CYS A 62 56.20 42.04 -14.91
CA CYS A 62 57.04 41.76 -16.05
C CYS A 62 56.55 40.52 -16.87
N CYS A 63 56.07 40.75 -18.06
CA CYS A 63 55.61 39.66 -18.94
C CYS A 63 56.77 38.72 -19.31
N GLY A 64 56.65 37.43 -18.91
CA GLY A 64 57.63 36.37 -19.07
C GLY A 64 58.19 35.81 -17.76
N ASN A 65 57.68 36.25 -16.60
CA ASN A 65 58.09 35.75 -15.28
C ASN A 65 57.31 34.49 -14.85
N LYS A 66 56.35 33.99 -15.66
CA LYS A 66 55.47 32.84 -15.42
C LYS A 66 54.42 33.05 -14.31
N ILE A 67 54.15 34.27 -13.93
CA ILE A 67 53.12 34.62 -12.97
C ILE A 67 52.19 35.66 -13.62
N CYS A 68 50.91 35.34 -13.75
CA CYS A 68 49.94 36.30 -14.24
C CYS A 68 49.52 37.24 -13.11
N GLU A 69 49.97 38.49 -13.17
CA GLU A 69 49.78 39.50 -12.13
C GLU A 69 48.64 40.46 -12.44
N VAL A 70 48.24 41.23 -11.43
CA VAL A 70 47.18 42.23 -11.60
C VAL A 70 47.65 43.30 -12.59
N GLY A 71 46.95 43.43 -13.73
CA GLY A 71 47.33 44.34 -14.81
C GLY A 71 47.74 43.61 -16.07
N GLU A 72 48.04 42.34 -15.98
CA GLU A 72 48.26 41.44 -17.12
C GLU A 72 47.01 40.65 -17.47
N ASN A 73 46.91 40.25 -18.70
CA ASN A 73 45.88 39.35 -19.22
C ASN A 73 46.42 38.60 -20.45
N TYR A 74 45.63 37.66 -20.96
CA TYR A 74 46.03 36.87 -22.13
C TYR A 74 46.38 37.70 -23.38
N GLU A 75 45.71 38.87 -23.56
CA GLU A 75 45.96 39.74 -24.72
C GLU A 75 47.29 40.52 -24.57
N THR A 76 47.60 40.95 -23.34
CA THR A 76 48.80 41.79 -23.05
C THR A 76 50.01 40.95 -22.71
N CYS A 77 49.82 39.78 -22.07
CA CYS A 77 50.93 38.89 -21.71
C CYS A 77 50.48 37.38 -21.83
N PRO A 78 50.43 36.85 -23.02
CA PRO A 78 50.07 35.42 -23.23
C PRO A 78 51.11 34.43 -22.72
N ALA A 79 52.31 34.89 -22.38
CA ALA A 79 53.39 34.07 -21.83
C ALA A 79 53.10 33.66 -20.35
N ASP A 80 52.43 34.53 -19.62
CA ASP A 80 52.17 34.36 -18.16
C ASP A 80 50.69 34.10 -17.86
N CYS A 81 49.79 34.68 -18.67
CA CYS A 81 48.35 34.58 -18.46
C CYS A 81 47.69 33.59 -19.45
N PRO A 82 47.00 32.57 -18.95
CA PRO A 82 46.25 31.68 -19.80
C PRO A 82 45.03 32.36 -20.42
N ASN A 83 44.57 31.87 -21.56
CA ASN A 83 43.25 32.21 -22.07
C ASN A 83 42.20 31.55 -21.18
N CYS A 84 41.37 32.32 -20.51
CA CYS A 84 40.31 31.79 -19.65
C CYS A 84 38.96 31.71 -20.33
N ASP A 85 38.84 32.12 -21.60
CA ASP A 85 37.60 31.95 -22.37
C ASP A 85 37.35 30.45 -22.61
N ASP A 86 36.23 29.95 -22.09
CA ASP A 86 35.80 28.58 -22.24
C ASP A 86 34.81 28.38 -23.40
N ASP A 87 34.68 29.40 -24.28
CA ASP A 87 33.73 29.47 -25.39
C ASP A 87 32.27 29.33 -24.94
N ASN A 88 31.96 29.45 -23.66
CA ASN A 88 30.62 29.39 -23.10
C ASN A 88 30.06 30.80 -22.82
N LYS A 89 29.14 31.25 -23.65
CA LYS A 89 28.52 32.57 -23.52
C LYS A 89 27.72 32.77 -22.21
N CYS A 90 27.54 31.70 -21.47
CA CYS A 90 26.79 31.68 -20.22
C CYS A 90 27.68 31.73 -18.97
N THR A 91 28.96 31.80 -19.18
CA THR A 91 29.93 32.01 -18.10
C THR A 91 30.56 33.40 -18.23
N LYS A 92 30.90 33.97 -17.10
CA LYS A 92 31.78 35.12 -17.04
C LYS A 92 33.19 34.63 -16.75
N ASP A 93 33.99 34.68 -17.79
CA ASP A 93 35.35 34.23 -17.68
C ASP A 93 36.25 35.28 -17.06
N SER A 94 37.08 34.85 -16.16
CA SER A 94 38.02 35.70 -15.45
C SER A 94 39.22 34.91 -14.93
N TYR A 95 40.31 35.59 -14.73
CA TYR A 95 41.47 35.02 -14.07
C TYR A 95 41.50 35.44 -12.58
N ASP A 96 41.69 34.46 -11.69
CA ASP A 96 41.89 34.71 -10.27
C ASP A 96 43.40 34.86 -10.00
N TYR A 97 43.81 36.11 -9.83
CA TYR A 97 45.23 36.45 -9.57
C TYR A 97 45.77 35.94 -8.25
N HIS A 98 44.87 35.67 -7.29
CA HIS A 98 45.28 35.16 -5.96
C HIS A 98 45.52 33.66 -6.02
N GLU A 99 44.60 32.92 -6.69
CA GLU A 99 44.69 31.45 -6.86
C GLU A 99 45.45 31.05 -8.13
N GLN A 100 45.88 32.01 -8.94
CA GLN A 100 46.62 31.76 -10.19
C GLN A 100 45.93 30.76 -11.12
N LYS A 101 44.62 30.95 -11.32
CA LYS A 101 43.80 30.03 -12.17
C LYS A 101 42.66 30.74 -12.87
N CYS A 102 42.19 30.15 -13.97
CA CYS A 102 40.94 30.56 -14.60
C CYS A 102 39.74 30.23 -13.72
N VAL A 103 38.75 31.16 -13.68
CA VAL A 103 37.47 31.00 -13.01
C VAL A 103 36.38 31.46 -13.96
N ASN A 104 35.52 30.50 -14.37
CA ASN A 104 34.41 30.72 -15.28
C ASN A 104 33.11 30.60 -14.46
N LYS A 105 32.57 31.74 -14.03
CA LYS A 105 31.40 31.81 -13.15
C LYS A 105 30.12 31.86 -13.98
N PRO A 106 29.11 31.00 -13.71
CA PRO A 106 27.83 31.08 -14.39
C PRO A 106 27.19 32.45 -14.23
N ILE A 107 26.61 32.97 -15.30
CA ILE A 107 25.81 34.19 -15.29
C ILE A 107 24.41 33.81 -14.83
N LEU A 108 24.02 34.18 -13.61
CA LEU A 108 22.76 33.76 -12.98
C LEU A 108 21.56 34.69 -13.24
N ASP A 109 21.81 35.91 -13.71
CA ASP A 109 20.75 36.92 -13.89
C ASP A 109 20.18 36.97 -15.33
N VAL A 110 20.61 36.09 -16.19
CA VAL A 110 20.17 36.00 -17.59
C VAL A 110 19.88 34.53 -17.91
N VAL A 111 18.73 34.28 -18.52
CA VAL A 111 18.39 32.94 -19.04
C VAL A 111 19.44 32.55 -20.07
N CYS A 112 20.31 31.66 -19.73
CA CYS A 112 21.50 31.38 -20.50
C CYS A 112 21.75 29.86 -20.64
N CYS A 113 21.32 29.31 -21.74
CA CYS A 113 21.49 27.89 -22.04
C CYS A 113 22.99 27.52 -22.23
N GLY A 114 23.50 26.66 -21.34
CA GLY A 114 24.86 26.17 -21.35
C GLY A 114 25.69 26.55 -20.14
N ASN A 115 25.05 27.17 -19.11
CA ASN A 115 25.69 27.52 -17.85
C ASN A 115 25.60 26.42 -16.77
N THR A 116 25.02 25.24 -17.12
CA THR A 116 24.75 24.10 -16.22
C THR A 116 23.71 24.33 -15.12
N VAL A 117 22.95 25.42 -15.20
CA VAL A 117 21.89 25.76 -14.25
C VAL A 117 20.60 25.92 -15.02
N CYS A 118 19.58 25.14 -14.71
CA CYS A 118 18.26 25.30 -15.26
C CYS A 118 17.53 26.47 -14.57
N GLU A 119 17.40 27.60 -15.28
CA GLU A 119 16.78 28.83 -14.76
C GLU A 119 15.30 28.96 -15.15
N ILE A 120 14.60 29.88 -14.46
CA ILE A 120 13.22 30.21 -14.80
C ILE A 120 13.15 30.72 -16.24
N GLY A 121 12.38 30.01 -17.09
CA GLY A 121 12.29 30.31 -18.53
C GLY A 121 13.01 29.29 -19.41
N GLU A 122 13.86 28.45 -18.83
CA GLU A 122 14.43 27.30 -19.51
C GLU A 122 13.60 26.03 -19.27
N THR A 123 13.63 25.16 -20.24
CA THR A 123 12.98 23.85 -20.21
C THR A 123 13.88 22.86 -20.96
N TYR A 124 13.60 21.58 -20.80
CA TYR A 124 14.30 20.56 -21.59
C TYR A 124 14.18 20.80 -23.11
N GLN A 125 13.05 21.38 -23.58
CA GLN A 125 12.83 21.63 -25.00
C GLN A 125 13.66 22.79 -25.55
N ASN A 126 13.91 23.82 -24.76
CA ASN A 126 14.68 25.02 -25.22
C ASN A 126 16.12 25.02 -24.74
N CYS A 127 16.43 24.28 -23.65
CA CYS A 127 17.78 24.14 -23.13
C CYS A 127 18.02 22.76 -22.49
N ALA A 128 18.12 21.71 -23.28
CA ALA A 128 18.40 20.36 -22.81
C ALA A 128 19.79 20.18 -22.17
N ARG A 129 20.65 21.20 -22.27
CA ARG A 129 22.00 21.18 -21.72
C ARG A 129 22.01 21.44 -20.21
N ASP A 130 21.10 22.31 -19.77
CA ASP A 130 20.99 22.77 -18.39
C ASP A 130 19.79 22.16 -17.68
N CYS A 131 18.70 21.90 -18.41
CA CYS A 131 17.46 21.36 -17.88
C CYS A 131 17.32 19.87 -18.19
N PRO A 132 17.13 19.01 -17.17
CA PRO A 132 16.85 17.61 -17.39
C PRO A 132 15.48 17.39 -18.01
N ASN A 133 15.30 16.28 -18.73
CA ASN A 133 13.97 15.80 -19.07
C ASN A 133 13.30 15.28 -17.79
N CYS A 134 12.22 15.93 -17.38
CA CYS A 134 11.46 15.52 -16.19
C CYS A 134 10.28 14.61 -16.52
N ASP A 135 10.01 14.33 -17.79
CA ASP A 135 8.97 13.40 -18.20
C ASP A 135 9.33 11.98 -17.74
N ASP A 136 8.48 11.41 -16.88
CA ASP A 136 8.63 10.06 -16.35
C ASP A 136 7.79 9.02 -17.13
N ASP A 137 7.25 9.42 -18.30
CA ASP A 137 6.34 8.62 -19.14
C ASP A 137 5.05 8.18 -18.42
N ASN A 138 4.76 8.73 -17.25
CA ASN A 138 3.55 8.44 -16.49
C ASN A 138 2.47 9.50 -16.77
N LYS A 139 1.41 9.12 -17.44
CA LYS A 139 0.29 10.04 -17.75
C LYS A 139 -0.44 10.57 -16.51
N CYS A 140 -0.20 9.96 -15.36
CA CYS A 140 -0.81 10.32 -14.09
C CYS A 140 0.07 11.23 -13.23
N THR A 141 1.16 11.70 -13.76
CA THR A 141 1.99 12.74 -13.14
C THR A 141 1.96 14.01 -13.99
N LYS A 142 2.05 15.13 -13.30
CA LYS A 142 2.35 16.41 -13.91
C LYS A 142 3.84 16.66 -13.71
N ASP A 143 4.57 16.49 -14.79
CA ASP A 143 6.01 16.62 -14.79
C ASP A 143 6.40 18.09 -14.86
N SER A 144 7.33 18.48 -14.02
CA SER A 144 7.84 19.84 -13.96
C SER A 144 9.24 19.85 -13.36
N TYR A 145 9.99 20.89 -13.66
CA TYR A 145 11.23 21.15 -12.99
C TYR A 145 11.02 22.16 -11.85
N ASP A 146 11.47 21.81 -10.65
CA ASP A 146 11.47 22.73 -9.50
C ASP A 146 12.77 23.53 -9.49
N TYR A 147 12.67 24.79 -9.94
CA TYR A 147 13.82 25.70 -10.04
C TYR A 147 14.45 26.04 -8.67
N TYR A 148 13.65 25.98 -7.58
CA TYR A 148 14.17 26.25 -6.22
C TYR A 148 14.93 25.06 -5.67
N GLN A 149 14.41 23.85 -5.87
CA GLN A 149 15.06 22.62 -5.40
C GLN A 149 16.03 22.04 -6.42
N ARG A 150 16.08 22.60 -7.62
CA ARG A 150 16.94 22.16 -8.76
C ARG A 150 16.78 20.67 -9.07
N LYS A 151 15.54 20.19 -9.11
CA LYS A 151 15.22 18.78 -9.41
C LYS A 151 13.88 18.62 -10.13
N CYS A 152 13.70 17.48 -10.78
CA CYS A 152 12.40 17.10 -11.31
C CYS A 152 11.39 16.88 -10.18
N ALA A 153 10.16 17.33 -10.41
CA ALA A 153 9.02 17.14 -9.55
C ALA A 153 7.85 16.59 -10.39
N ASN A 154 7.54 15.32 -10.19
CA ASN A 154 6.48 14.62 -10.90
C ASN A 154 5.30 14.50 -9.94
N LYS A 155 4.41 15.49 -9.98
CA LYS A 155 3.28 15.59 -9.06
C LYS A 155 2.13 14.73 -9.54
N VAL A 156 1.67 13.78 -8.70
CA VAL A 156 0.54 12.91 -9.01
C VAL A 156 -0.72 13.74 -9.31
N ILE A 157 -1.36 13.44 -10.42
CA ILE A 157 -2.67 13.98 -10.81
C ILE A 157 -3.74 13.05 -10.23
N ILE A 158 -4.68 13.58 -9.47
CA ILE A 158 -5.80 12.83 -8.89
C ILE A 158 -7.10 13.48 -9.33
N PRO A 159 -8.06 12.75 -9.89
CA PRO A 159 -8.02 11.32 -10.24
C PRO A 159 -7.28 11.04 -11.56
N CYS A 160 -6.59 9.94 -11.65
CA CYS A 160 -5.94 9.51 -12.88
C CYS A 160 -5.77 8.00 -12.97
N CYS A 161 -6.45 7.40 -13.94
CA CYS A 161 -6.32 5.96 -14.20
C CYS A 161 -4.90 5.58 -14.65
N GLY A 162 -4.25 4.68 -13.87
CA GLY A 162 -2.89 4.24 -14.07
C GLY A 162 -1.88 4.79 -13.05
N ASN A 163 -2.37 5.46 -11.99
CA ASN A 163 -1.52 5.97 -10.92
C ASN A 163 -1.31 4.97 -9.77
N GLY A 164 -1.96 3.78 -9.83
CA GLY A 164 -1.91 2.74 -8.81
C GLY A 164 -2.83 2.99 -7.61
N ILE A 165 -3.71 3.99 -7.66
CA ILE A 165 -4.67 4.33 -6.61
C ILE A 165 -6.08 4.35 -7.21
N CYS A 166 -6.96 3.52 -6.69
CA CYS A 166 -8.37 3.54 -7.06
C CYS A 166 -9.09 4.69 -6.31
N ASP A 167 -9.45 5.75 -7.03
CA ASP A 167 -10.02 6.97 -6.44
C ASP A 167 -11.53 6.82 -6.19
N LYS A 168 -11.94 6.91 -4.92
CA LYS A 168 -13.32 6.75 -4.49
C LYS A 168 -14.27 7.76 -5.14
N GLY A 169 -15.32 7.25 -5.75
CA GLY A 169 -16.38 8.09 -6.36
C GLY A 169 -16.07 8.59 -7.77
N VAL A 170 -14.87 8.29 -8.27
CA VAL A 170 -14.42 8.66 -9.61
C VAL A 170 -14.05 7.44 -10.43
N GLU A 171 -13.31 6.53 -9.83
CA GLU A 171 -12.80 5.32 -10.47
C GLU A 171 -13.54 4.07 -10.01
N THR A 172 -13.70 3.14 -10.91
CA THR A 172 -14.33 1.84 -10.71
C THR A 172 -13.61 0.82 -11.60
N TYR A 173 -13.81 -0.46 -11.36
CA TYR A 173 -13.26 -1.50 -12.23
C TYR A 173 -13.74 -1.38 -13.70
N THR A 174 -14.83 -0.67 -13.97
CA THR A 174 -15.37 -0.51 -15.33
C THR A 174 -14.72 0.63 -16.11
N ASN A 175 -14.25 1.68 -15.44
CA ASN A 175 -13.61 2.84 -16.07
C ASN A 175 -12.10 2.91 -15.84
N CYS A 176 -11.57 2.23 -14.82
CA CYS A 176 -10.15 2.14 -14.56
C CYS A 176 -9.75 0.78 -13.94
N LEU A 177 -9.69 -0.26 -14.76
CA LEU A 177 -9.32 -1.61 -14.32
C LEU A 177 -7.88 -1.71 -13.82
N THR A 178 -7.00 -0.81 -14.28
CA THR A 178 -5.59 -0.80 -13.89
C THR A 178 -5.42 -0.52 -12.39
N ASP A 179 -6.21 0.41 -11.85
CA ASP A 179 -6.13 0.86 -10.46
C ASP A 179 -7.21 0.21 -9.59
N CYS A 180 -8.39 -0.01 -10.18
CA CYS A 180 -9.52 -0.60 -9.49
C CYS A 180 -9.75 -2.05 -9.94
N PRO A 181 -9.31 -3.04 -9.20
CA PRO A 181 -9.57 -4.43 -9.55
C PRO A 181 -11.06 -4.77 -9.42
N LYS A 182 -11.54 -5.69 -10.23
CA LYS A 182 -12.83 -6.31 -10.00
C LYS A 182 -12.74 -7.18 -8.75
N CYS A 183 -13.40 -6.74 -7.67
CA CYS A 183 -13.46 -7.51 -6.43
C CYS A 183 -14.61 -8.53 -6.51
N ASP A 184 -14.39 -9.64 -7.15
CA ASP A 184 -15.35 -10.72 -7.31
C ASP A 184 -14.59 -12.03 -7.11
N ASP A 185 -14.84 -12.73 -6.00
CA ASP A 185 -14.23 -14.01 -5.68
C ASP A 185 -15.03 -15.19 -6.21
N ASN A 186 -16.11 -14.90 -6.96
CA ASN A 186 -17.09 -15.89 -7.46
C ASN A 186 -17.74 -16.76 -6.37
N ASN A 187 -17.76 -16.25 -5.13
CA ASN A 187 -18.40 -16.90 -4.00
C ASN A 187 -19.68 -16.15 -3.63
N ASN A 188 -20.84 -16.73 -3.91
CA ASN A 188 -22.13 -16.14 -3.60
C ASN A 188 -22.44 -16.01 -2.08
N LEU A 189 -21.57 -16.54 -1.23
CA LEU A 189 -21.69 -16.42 0.23
C LEU A 189 -20.96 -15.18 0.78
N THR A 190 -20.26 -14.42 -0.06
CA THR A 190 -19.55 -13.19 0.32
C THR A 190 -20.21 -11.96 -0.29
N ALA A 191 -20.02 -10.83 0.37
CA ALA A 191 -20.24 -9.53 -0.22
C ALA A 191 -18.87 -8.93 -0.58
N ASP A 192 -18.71 -8.70 -1.86
CA ASP A 192 -17.47 -8.24 -2.44
C ASP A 192 -17.48 -6.73 -2.55
N SER A 193 -16.42 -6.12 -2.12
CA SER A 193 -16.25 -4.66 -2.18
C SER A 193 -14.79 -4.28 -2.28
N PHE A 194 -14.54 -3.10 -2.81
CA PHE A 194 -13.21 -2.50 -2.77
C PHE A 194 -13.09 -1.55 -1.57
N ASP A 195 -12.06 -1.74 -0.77
CA ASP A 195 -11.74 -0.84 0.35
C ASP A 195 -10.77 0.24 -0.15
N TYR A 196 -11.30 1.42 -0.39
CA TYR A 196 -10.55 2.59 -0.85
C TYR A 196 -9.51 3.10 0.16
N THR A 197 -9.63 2.74 1.45
CA THR A 197 -8.65 3.13 2.47
C THR A 197 -7.40 2.26 2.40
N THR A 198 -7.60 0.96 2.25
CA THR A 198 -6.51 -0.01 2.18
C THR A 198 -6.08 -0.34 0.75
N GLN A 199 -6.81 0.16 -0.26
CA GLN A 199 -6.59 -0.12 -1.67
C GLN A 199 -6.60 -1.63 -1.98
N LYS A 200 -7.54 -2.37 -1.36
CA LYS A 200 -7.65 -3.83 -1.51
C LYS A 200 -9.10 -4.29 -1.62
N CYS A 201 -9.28 -5.41 -2.29
CA CYS A 201 -10.55 -6.12 -2.26
C CYS A 201 -10.84 -6.65 -0.86
N LYS A 202 -12.11 -6.55 -0.47
CA LYS A 202 -12.63 -7.06 0.78
C LYS A 202 -13.80 -7.99 0.48
N TYR A 203 -13.73 -9.19 1.01
CA TYR A 203 -14.72 -10.25 0.90
C TYR A 203 -15.30 -10.50 2.29
N VAL A 204 -16.56 -10.17 2.48
CA VAL A 204 -17.22 -10.31 3.79
C VAL A 204 -18.21 -11.42 3.70
N VAL A 205 -18.04 -12.47 4.49
CA VAL A 205 -19.00 -13.57 4.58
C VAL A 205 -20.35 -13.00 5.06
N THR A 206 -21.37 -13.15 4.25
CA THR A 206 -22.74 -12.71 4.51
C THR A 206 -23.70 -13.88 4.70
N HIS A 207 -23.40 -15.00 4.06
CA HIS A 207 -24.17 -16.24 4.14
C HIS A 207 -23.26 -17.41 4.50
N TYR A 208 -23.79 -18.32 5.26
CA TYR A 208 -23.16 -19.62 5.51
C TYR A 208 -23.66 -20.69 4.55
N PHE A 209 -24.87 -20.51 4.01
CA PHE A 209 -25.50 -21.43 3.09
C PHE A 209 -26.61 -20.74 2.30
N ILE A 210 -26.79 -21.14 1.05
CA ILE A 210 -27.88 -20.71 0.17
C ILE A 210 -28.30 -21.92 -0.66
N ASP A 211 -29.60 -22.11 -0.85
CA ASP A 211 -30.17 -23.14 -1.74
C ASP A 211 -31.48 -22.63 -2.34
N ASP A 212 -31.53 -22.59 -3.69
CA ASP A 212 -32.69 -22.24 -4.50
C ASP A 212 -33.31 -23.45 -5.14
N PHE A 213 -32.83 -24.65 -4.82
CA PHE A 213 -33.26 -25.96 -5.34
C PHE A 213 -33.15 -26.15 -6.86
N GLU A 214 -32.63 -25.20 -7.62
CA GLU A 214 -32.44 -25.34 -9.07
C GLU A 214 -31.43 -26.47 -9.42
N SER A 215 -30.53 -26.78 -8.50
CA SER A 215 -29.57 -27.88 -8.61
C SER A 215 -30.04 -29.20 -7.99
N GLY A 216 -31.27 -29.26 -7.44
CA GLY A 216 -31.81 -30.45 -6.77
C GLY A 216 -31.64 -30.47 -5.26
N THR A 217 -31.68 -31.64 -4.62
CA THR A 217 -31.70 -31.78 -3.14
C THR A 217 -30.45 -32.43 -2.56
N GLN A 218 -29.32 -32.42 -3.27
CA GLN A 218 -28.11 -33.13 -2.85
C GLN A 218 -27.50 -32.66 -1.51
N ASN A 219 -27.89 -31.49 -1.05
CA ASN A 219 -27.46 -30.96 0.24
C ASN A 219 -28.32 -31.46 1.41
N TRP A 220 -29.42 -32.15 1.13
CA TRP A 220 -30.43 -32.48 2.11
C TRP A 220 -30.55 -34.00 2.27
N ASP A 221 -30.66 -34.42 3.53
CA ASP A 221 -31.10 -35.75 3.86
C ASP A 221 -32.59 -35.72 4.23
N SER A 222 -33.36 -36.62 3.71
CA SER A 222 -34.78 -36.72 4.02
C SER A 222 -35.16 -38.11 4.52
N GLY A 223 -36.14 -38.16 5.42
CA GLY A 223 -36.64 -39.39 5.98
C GLY A 223 -37.89 -39.12 6.83
N GLY A 224 -38.63 -40.19 7.16
CA GLY A 224 -39.84 -40.10 7.99
C GLY A 224 -40.80 -41.27 7.76
N GLU A 225 -41.98 -41.19 8.35
CA GLU A 225 -42.93 -42.30 8.43
C GLU A 225 -43.98 -42.34 7.31
N GLY A 226 -43.88 -41.55 6.25
CA GLY A 226 -44.90 -41.65 5.20
C GLY A 226 -45.07 -40.39 4.36
N GLY A 227 -44.02 -39.69 4.09
CA GLY A 227 -44.04 -38.52 3.25
C GLY A 227 -42.86 -38.43 2.32
N THR A 228 -42.76 -37.36 1.58
CA THR A 228 -41.66 -37.10 0.64
C THR A 228 -41.23 -35.63 0.64
N TRP A 229 -39.95 -35.43 0.43
CA TRP A 229 -39.36 -34.16 0.03
C TRP A 229 -38.74 -34.33 -1.35
N VAL A 230 -39.28 -33.64 -2.36
CA VAL A 230 -38.83 -33.74 -3.75
C VAL A 230 -38.86 -32.38 -4.41
N THR A 231 -38.04 -32.17 -5.40
CA THR A 231 -38.14 -30.95 -6.24
C THR A 231 -39.34 -31.06 -7.17
N THR A 232 -40.00 -29.94 -7.40
CA THR A 232 -41.10 -29.80 -8.36
C THR A 232 -41.02 -28.47 -9.08
N ARG A 233 -41.71 -28.33 -10.19
CA ARG A 233 -41.79 -27.10 -10.94
C ARG A 233 -42.98 -26.26 -10.51
N GLU A 234 -42.77 -24.98 -10.24
CA GLU A 234 -43.78 -23.94 -10.11
C GLU A 234 -43.52 -22.83 -11.12
N GLY A 235 -44.18 -22.93 -12.28
CA GLY A 235 -43.85 -22.08 -13.44
C GLY A 235 -42.47 -22.41 -14.00
N ALA A 236 -41.60 -21.41 -14.10
CA ALA A 236 -40.22 -21.58 -14.55
C ALA A 236 -39.25 -21.98 -13.42
N ASN A 237 -39.69 -21.85 -12.16
CA ASN A 237 -38.88 -22.07 -10.97
C ASN A 237 -38.93 -23.53 -10.48
N THR A 238 -37.81 -24.01 -9.92
CA THR A 238 -37.75 -25.32 -9.26
C THR A 238 -37.80 -25.10 -7.76
N VAL A 239 -38.72 -25.74 -7.07
CA VAL A 239 -38.93 -25.56 -5.63
C VAL A 239 -38.93 -26.90 -4.92
N LEU A 240 -38.64 -26.90 -3.62
CA LEU A 240 -38.73 -28.08 -2.79
C LEU A 240 -40.19 -28.29 -2.33
N LYS A 241 -40.77 -29.47 -2.57
CA LYS A 241 -42.12 -29.85 -2.14
C LYS A 241 -42.04 -30.90 -1.02
N GLY A 242 -42.63 -30.59 0.11
CA GLY A 242 -42.82 -31.51 1.23
C GLY A 242 -44.28 -31.98 1.31
N VAL A 243 -44.51 -33.27 1.49
CA VAL A 243 -45.84 -33.89 1.63
C VAL A 243 -45.80 -34.99 2.68
N GLY A 244 -46.86 -35.06 3.53
CA GLY A 244 -47.02 -36.12 4.51
C GLY A 244 -46.10 -35.93 5.72
N HIS A 245 -45.96 -36.93 6.58
CA HIS A 245 -45.14 -36.89 7.78
C HIS A 245 -43.68 -37.21 7.43
N ASN A 246 -42.89 -36.18 7.19
CA ASN A 246 -41.51 -36.36 6.75
C ASN A 246 -40.63 -35.15 7.13
N TRP A 247 -39.31 -35.34 7.20
CA TRP A 247 -38.33 -34.29 7.46
C TRP A 247 -37.28 -34.22 6.34
N ALA A 248 -36.71 -33.03 6.17
CA ALA A 248 -35.54 -32.77 5.34
C ALA A 248 -34.54 -31.95 6.13
N GLY A 249 -33.37 -32.51 6.42
CA GLY A 249 -32.31 -31.90 7.19
C GLY A 249 -31.11 -31.50 6.32
N LEU A 250 -30.55 -30.36 6.54
CA LEU A 250 -29.33 -29.93 5.86
C LEU A 250 -28.13 -30.72 6.36
N ARG A 251 -27.43 -31.38 5.44
CA ARG A 251 -26.37 -32.34 5.74
C ARG A 251 -25.12 -31.69 6.29
N GLY A 252 -24.67 -32.11 7.49
CA GLY A 252 -23.34 -31.85 8.02
C GLY A 252 -23.00 -30.36 8.26
N LYS A 253 -24.00 -29.53 8.50
CA LYS A 253 -23.82 -28.10 8.79
C LYS A 253 -24.35 -27.74 10.16
N GLU A 254 -23.55 -27.03 10.94
CA GLU A 254 -23.94 -26.50 12.25
C GLU A 254 -23.38 -25.09 12.44
N TRP A 255 -24.20 -24.24 13.07
CA TRP A 255 -23.82 -22.86 13.40
C TRP A 255 -24.34 -22.49 14.80
N SER A 256 -23.73 -21.50 15.43
CA SER A 256 -24.20 -21.01 16.75
C SER A 256 -25.23 -19.89 16.58
N ASP A 257 -24.77 -18.75 16.08
CA ASP A 257 -25.62 -17.57 15.90
C ASP A 257 -25.81 -17.34 14.39
N TYR A 258 -27.06 -17.38 13.97
CA TYR A 258 -27.38 -17.22 12.55
C TYR A 258 -28.84 -16.81 12.33
N ILE A 259 -29.12 -16.36 11.11
CA ILE A 259 -30.47 -16.17 10.59
C ILE A 259 -30.77 -17.32 9.66
N PHE A 260 -31.86 -18.04 9.91
CA PHE A 260 -32.44 -18.96 8.95
C PHE A 260 -33.63 -18.28 8.28
N LYS A 261 -33.57 -18.12 6.98
CA LYS A 261 -34.60 -17.51 6.15
C LYS A 261 -35.00 -18.48 5.06
N ALA A 262 -36.30 -18.54 4.76
CA ALA A 262 -36.84 -19.35 3.67
C ALA A 262 -38.10 -18.71 3.10
N LYS A 263 -38.33 -18.86 1.82
CA LYS A 263 -39.64 -18.68 1.21
C LYS A 263 -40.46 -19.96 1.38
N PHE A 264 -41.75 -19.82 1.64
CA PHE A 264 -42.64 -20.92 1.78
C PHE A 264 -44.04 -20.60 1.23
N LYS A 265 -44.77 -21.64 0.83
CA LYS A 265 -46.15 -21.53 0.43
C LYS A 265 -46.91 -22.71 1.04
N ILE A 266 -47.95 -22.42 1.82
CA ILE A 266 -48.79 -23.39 2.45
C ILE A 266 -49.83 -23.86 1.43
N ILE A 267 -49.83 -25.11 1.09
CA ILE A 267 -50.90 -25.75 0.30
C ILE A 267 -51.93 -26.35 1.26
N LYS A 268 -51.45 -27.02 2.31
CA LYS A 268 -52.30 -27.64 3.32
C LYS A 268 -51.53 -27.90 4.62
N GLY A 269 -52.17 -27.79 5.78
CA GLY A 269 -51.64 -28.21 7.09
C GLY A 269 -50.63 -27.20 7.69
N GLN A 270 -49.64 -27.72 8.37
CA GLN A 270 -48.59 -26.91 9.04
C GLN A 270 -47.20 -27.50 8.79
N ILE A 271 -46.21 -26.62 8.79
CA ILE A 271 -44.79 -26.93 8.66
C ILE A 271 -44.05 -26.59 9.97
N HIS A 272 -43.03 -27.37 10.28
CA HIS A 272 -42.03 -27.05 11.26
C HIS A 272 -40.72 -26.57 10.57
N PHE A 273 -40.29 -25.36 10.85
CA PHE A 273 -38.96 -24.87 10.58
C PHE A 273 -38.09 -25.17 11.78
N ASN A 274 -37.20 -26.14 11.67
CA ASN A 274 -36.36 -26.57 12.76
C ASN A 274 -35.08 -25.78 12.80
N TYR A 275 -34.70 -25.30 13.95
CA TYR A 275 -33.58 -24.39 14.16
C TYR A 275 -32.65 -24.91 15.27
N ARG A 276 -31.34 -24.82 15.02
CA ARG A 276 -30.28 -25.37 15.90
C ARG A 276 -30.46 -26.86 16.17
N VAL A 277 -30.68 -27.60 15.09
CA VAL A 277 -30.92 -29.06 15.17
C VAL A 277 -29.60 -29.76 15.43
N LYS A 278 -29.56 -30.56 16.49
CA LYS A 278 -28.48 -31.51 16.80
C LYS A 278 -29.03 -32.92 16.93
N GLN A 279 -28.50 -33.86 16.20
CA GLN A 279 -28.82 -35.27 16.33
C GLN A 279 -27.91 -35.88 17.39
N GLU A 280 -28.44 -36.06 18.59
CA GLU A 280 -27.77 -36.64 19.75
C GLU A 280 -28.54 -37.90 20.18
N GLY A 281 -28.26 -39.03 19.58
CA GLY A 281 -29.00 -40.26 19.79
C GLY A 281 -30.20 -40.44 18.82
N GLU A 282 -31.29 -41.08 19.29
CA GLU A 282 -32.47 -41.35 18.48
C GLU A 282 -33.31 -40.09 18.21
N TYR A 283 -33.35 -39.14 19.14
CA TYR A 283 -34.14 -37.92 19.00
C TYR A 283 -33.25 -36.67 18.95
N PRO A 284 -33.62 -35.68 18.09
CA PRO A 284 -32.86 -34.44 18.00
C PRO A 284 -33.07 -33.49 19.18
N THR A 285 -32.07 -32.73 19.55
CA THR A 285 -32.21 -31.50 20.33
C THR A 285 -32.38 -30.34 19.36
N ARG A 286 -33.46 -29.53 19.51
CA ARG A 286 -33.78 -28.45 18.57
C ARG A 286 -34.79 -27.46 19.11
N TYR A 287 -34.85 -26.29 18.51
CA TYR A 287 -36.09 -25.50 18.47
C TYR A 287 -36.87 -25.89 17.22
N PHE A 288 -38.18 -26.00 17.33
CA PHE A 288 -39.02 -26.11 16.14
C PHE A 288 -40.11 -25.03 16.16
N ILE A 289 -40.21 -24.34 15.06
CA ILE A 289 -41.11 -23.26 14.80
C ILE A 289 -42.26 -23.82 13.95
N GLY A 290 -43.36 -24.12 14.62
CA GLY A 290 -44.58 -24.61 13.99
C GLY A 290 -45.35 -23.44 13.39
N LEU A 291 -45.58 -23.50 12.07
CA LEU A 291 -46.32 -22.49 11.33
C LEU A 291 -47.46 -23.12 10.56
N GLY A 292 -48.66 -22.66 10.87
CA GLY A 292 -49.89 -22.99 10.14
C GLY A 292 -50.68 -21.75 9.78
N SER A 293 -51.87 -21.93 9.23
CA SER A 293 -52.71 -20.79 8.87
C SER A 293 -53.22 -20.07 10.12
N GLY A 294 -52.61 -18.95 10.44
CA GLY A 294 -53.04 -18.03 11.56
C GLY A 294 -52.47 -18.34 12.91
N HIS A 295 -51.53 -19.24 13.06
CA HIS A 295 -50.80 -19.49 14.31
C HIS A 295 -49.33 -19.82 14.04
N LEU A 296 -48.49 -19.39 14.97
CA LEU A 296 -47.06 -19.65 14.97
C LEU A 296 -46.64 -19.91 16.41
N ASN A 297 -45.84 -20.94 16.63
CA ASN A 297 -45.34 -21.28 17.95
C ASN A 297 -43.84 -21.65 17.90
N ILE A 298 -43.16 -21.41 19.01
CA ILE A 298 -41.83 -21.92 19.27
C ILE A 298 -41.94 -23.01 20.31
N ASN A 299 -41.42 -24.18 19.96
CA ASN A 299 -41.23 -25.28 20.90
C ASN A 299 -39.77 -25.66 20.98
N LYS A 300 -39.38 -26.27 22.08
CA LYS A 300 -38.07 -26.85 22.28
C LYS A 300 -38.18 -28.34 22.53
N GLN A 301 -37.41 -29.13 21.80
CA GLN A 301 -37.22 -30.54 22.05
C GLN A 301 -35.81 -30.75 22.60
N ILE A 302 -35.72 -31.38 23.80
CA ILE A 302 -34.45 -31.80 24.40
C ILE A 302 -34.58 -33.28 24.68
N ARG A 303 -33.82 -34.11 23.94
CA ARG A 303 -33.82 -35.56 24.08
C ARG A 303 -35.23 -36.16 24.01
N GLU A 304 -35.34 -37.45 24.08
CA GLU A 304 -36.54 -38.26 24.04
C GLU A 304 -37.86 -37.52 24.36
N ASN A 305 -38.65 -37.17 23.36
CA ASN A 305 -40.05 -36.71 23.47
C ASN A 305 -40.38 -35.64 24.55
N PHE A 306 -39.33 -34.94 25.08
CA PHE A 306 -39.60 -33.85 26.00
C PHE A 306 -39.76 -32.55 25.22
N PHE A 307 -40.98 -32.10 25.10
CA PHE A 307 -41.38 -30.89 24.40
C PHE A 307 -41.76 -29.78 25.37
N SER A 308 -41.27 -28.58 25.14
CA SER A 308 -41.68 -27.40 25.91
C SER A 308 -42.22 -26.33 24.97
N ASP A 309 -43.45 -25.90 25.22
CA ASP A 309 -44.03 -24.71 24.58
C ASP A 309 -43.39 -23.46 25.16
N LEU A 310 -42.76 -22.65 24.32
CA LEU A 310 -41.96 -21.51 24.75
C LEU A 310 -42.66 -20.17 24.49
N ALA A 311 -43.22 -20.01 23.29
CA ALA A 311 -43.91 -18.78 22.90
C ALA A 311 -44.87 -19.06 21.74
N ARG A 312 -45.88 -18.18 21.61
CA ARG A 312 -46.92 -18.30 20.58
C ARG A 312 -47.35 -16.94 20.06
N ALA A 313 -47.70 -16.88 18.79
CA ALA A 313 -48.42 -15.78 18.17
C ALA A 313 -49.63 -16.33 17.41
N ASP A 314 -50.78 -15.71 17.64
CA ASP A 314 -52.05 -16.10 17.04
C ASP A 314 -52.67 -14.93 16.28
N ASN A 315 -53.70 -15.23 15.50
CA ASN A 315 -54.54 -14.23 14.82
C ASN A 315 -53.81 -13.36 13.78
N PHE A 316 -52.78 -13.87 13.15
CA PHE A 316 -52.22 -13.27 11.94
C PHE A 316 -52.79 -14.01 10.72
N ASN A 317 -52.96 -13.30 9.62
CA ASN A 317 -53.50 -13.88 8.38
C ASN A 317 -52.41 -14.11 7.36
N LEU A 318 -52.14 -15.37 7.06
CA LEU A 318 -51.34 -15.75 5.93
C LEU A 318 -52.28 -15.99 4.73
N GLY A 319 -52.12 -15.24 3.67
CA GLY A 319 -52.78 -15.48 2.39
C GLY A 319 -52.35 -16.81 1.78
N SER A 320 -52.85 -17.11 0.58
CA SER A 320 -52.54 -18.39 -0.15
C SER A 320 -51.27 -18.29 -1.01
N GLY A 321 -50.50 -17.21 -0.91
CA GLY A 321 -49.33 -16.94 -1.73
C GLY A 321 -48.01 -17.45 -1.13
N TRP A 322 -46.94 -16.99 -1.70
CA TRP A 322 -45.60 -17.14 -1.17
C TRP A 322 -45.37 -16.15 -0.03
N HIS A 323 -44.82 -16.64 1.05
CA HIS A 323 -44.44 -15.90 2.24
C HIS A 323 -42.96 -16.11 2.56
N THR A 324 -42.42 -15.30 3.44
CA THR A 324 -41.05 -15.43 3.95
C THR A 324 -41.07 -15.64 5.44
N ILE A 325 -40.39 -16.66 5.94
CA ILE A 325 -40.06 -16.79 7.36
C ILE A 325 -38.62 -16.39 7.60
N GLU A 326 -38.33 -15.75 8.70
CA GLU A 326 -36.99 -15.43 9.16
C GLU A 326 -36.89 -15.74 10.67
N ILE A 327 -35.97 -16.66 11.00
CA ILE A 327 -35.68 -17.08 12.38
C ILE A 327 -34.29 -16.54 12.70
N ARG A 328 -34.24 -15.59 13.62
CA ARG A 328 -33.01 -14.95 14.09
C ARG A 328 -32.62 -15.48 15.45
N GLY A 329 -31.45 -16.09 15.60
CA GLY A 329 -30.95 -16.57 16.88
C GLY A 329 -29.58 -15.99 17.18
N TYR A 330 -29.49 -15.26 18.31
CA TYR A 330 -28.24 -14.74 18.84
C TYR A 330 -28.14 -15.05 20.34
N GLY A 331 -27.13 -15.82 20.73
CA GLY A 331 -27.10 -16.39 22.08
C GLY A 331 -28.38 -17.17 22.36
N SER A 332 -29.04 -16.88 23.46
CA SER A 332 -30.33 -17.49 23.87
C SER A 332 -31.59 -16.74 23.40
N THR A 333 -31.41 -15.66 22.61
CA THR A 333 -32.53 -14.86 22.10
C THR A 333 -32.93 -15.33 20.70
N LEU A 334 -34.23 -15.51 20.52
CA LEU A 334 -34.89 -15.89 19.27
C LEU A 334 -35.88 -14.81 18.84
N ASN A 335 -35.86 -14.41 17.59
CA ASN A 335 -36.86 -13.56 16.95
C ASN A 335 -37.42 -14.28 15.75
N ILE A 336 -38.75 -14.34 15.61
CA ILE A 336 -39.42 -14.96 14.48
C ILE A 336 -40.19 -13.89 13.72
N LEU A 337 -39.86 -13.73 12.45
CA LEU A 337 -40.55 -12.81 11.55
C LEU A 337 -41.24 -13.57 10.44
N VAL A 338 -42.40 -13.10 10.03
CA VAL A 338 -43.09 -13.54 8.83
C VAL A 338 -43.37 -12.31 7.96
N ASP A 339 -43.01 -12.36 6.70
CA ASP A 339 -43.10 -11.23 5.77
C ASP A 339 -42.53 -9.92 6.33
N GLY A 340 -41.39 -10.04 7.04
CA GLY A 340 -40.70 -8.93 7.68
C GLY A 340 -41.35 -8.42 8.97
N THR A 341 -42.55 -8.92 9.36
CA THR A 341 -43.23 -8.56 10.59
C THR A 341 -42.73 -9.43 11.74
N LEU A 342 -42.24 -8.82 12.83
CA LEU A 342 -41.84 -9.52 14.03
C LEU A 342 -43.08 -10.02 14.78
N LEU A 343 -43.26 -11.35 14.83
CA LEU A 343 -44.38 -12.01 15.49
C LEU A 343 -44.02 -12.49 16.91
N ILE A 344 -42.81 -13.06 17.05
CA ILE A 344 -42.34 -13.54 18.35
C ILE A 344 -40.96 -13.00 18.65
N LYS A 345 -40.74 -12.52 19.87
CA LYS A 345 -39.44 -12.36 20.49
C LYS A 345 -39.38 -13.15 21.79
N TYR A 346 -38.37 -13.98 21.92
CA TYR A 346 -38.23 -14.89 23.03
C TYR A 346 -36.79 -15.01 23.49
N LYS A 347 -36.57 -15.10 24.80
CA LYS A 347 -35.28 -15.41 25.41
C LYS A 347 -35.40 -16.72 26.19
N ASP A 348 -34.73 -17.74 25.73
CA ASP A 348 -34.63 -18.99 26.44
C ASP A 348 -33.63 -18.86 27.60
N SER A 349 -34.17 -18.87 28.82
CA SER A 349 -33.40 -18.73 30.06
C SER A 349 -33.12 -20.06 30.74
N GLN A 350 -33.65 -21.18 30.19
CA GLN A 350 -33.54 -22.52 30.76
C GLN A 350 -32.97 -23.48 29.74
N ASP A 351 -31.71 -23.86 29.89
CA ASP A 351 -31.00 -24.80 29.01
C ASP A 351 -31.13 -24.46 27.53
N PRO A 352 -30.69 -23.25 27.07
CA PRO A 352 -30.88 -22.85 25.70
C PRO A 352 -30.07 -23.73 24.75
N VAL A 353 -30.66 -24.08 23.60
CA VAL A 353 -29.93 -24.69 22.48
C VAL A 353 -29.17 -23.59 21.77
N LEU A 354 -27.83 -23.61 21.85
CA LEU A 354 -26.98 -22.52 21.37
C LEU A 354 -26.37 -22.74 20.01
N SER A 355 -26.42 -23.96 19.47
CA SER A 355 -25.87 -24.29 18.13
C SER A 355 -26.57 -25.49 17.54
N GLY A 356 -26.42 -25.64 16.22
CA GLY A 356 -26.95 -26.78 15.45
C GLY A 356 -27.29 -26.34 14.02
N GLY A 357 -27.78 -27.29 13.23
CA GLY A 357 -28.18 -27.10 11.84
C GLY A 357 -29.62 -26.63 11.69
N ILE A 358 -30.14 -26.79 10.47
CA ILE A 358 -31.54 -26.53 10.13
C ILE A 358 -32.18 -27.78 9.52
N SER A 359 -33.49 -27.91 9.72
CA SER A 359 -34.31 -28.90 8.97
C SER A 359 -35.73 -28.37 8.79
N LEU A 360 -36.43 -28.99 7.87
CA LEU A 360 -37.84 -28.79 7.59
C LEU A 360 -38.57 -30.04 7.98
N GLU A 361 -39.82 -29.94 8.46
CA GLU A 361 -40.63 -31.09 8.81
C GLU A 361 -42.09 -30.79 8.51
N THR A 362 -42.74 -31.72 7.83
CA THR A 362 -44.19 -31.71 7.58
C THR A 362 -44.87 -32.78 8.42
N HIS A 363 -46.12 -32.60 8.71
CA HIS A 363 -46.94 -33.55 9.49
C HIS A 363 -48.07 -34.08 8.64
N ASP A 364 -48.41 -35.35 8.85
CA ASP A 364 -49.53 -36.09 8.27
C ASP A 364 -50.10 -35.57 6.96
N ASP A 365 -51.15 -34.79 7.01
CA ASP A 365 -51.86 -34.25 5.87
C ASP A 365 -51.22 -32.93 5.30
N SER A 366 -50.04 -32.56 5.72
CA SER A 366 -49.45 -31.31 5.30
C SER A 366 -48.84 -31.36 3.92
N GLU A 367 -48.89 -30.24 3.19
CA GLU A 367 -48.28 -30.05 1.91
C GLU A 367 -47.73 -28.61 1.78
N PHE A 368 -46.46 -28.46 1.45
CA PHE A 368 -45.74 -27.20 1.36
C PHE A 368 -44.83 -27.12 0.15
N LEU A 369 -44.66 -25.88 -0.31
CA LEU A 369 -43.55 -25.53 -1.22
C LEU A 369 -42.57 -24.66 -0.45
N ILE A 370 -41.29 -24.91 -0.63
CA ILE A 370 -40.17 -24.16 -0.02
C ILE A 370 -39.20 -23.77 -1.11
N ASP A 371 -38.62 -22.55 -0.94
CA ASP A 371 -37.65 -22.02 -1.85
C ASP A 371 -36.73 -20.99 -1.15
N ASP A 372 -35.67 -20.57 -1.84
CA ASP A 372 -34.75 -19.52 -1.43
C ASP A 372 -34.32 -19.64 0.05
N ILE A 373 -33.79 -20.81 0.42
CA ILE A 373 -33.23 -21.01 1.76
C ILE A 373 -31.91 -20.27 1.87
N GLU A 374 -31.82 -19.43 2.90
CA GLU A 374 -30.61 -18.67 3.25
C GLU A 374 -30.25 -18.91 4.72
N VAL A 375 -28.99 -19.24 5.02
CA VAL A 375 -28.43 -19.17 6.37
C VAL A 375 -27.41 -18.06 6.40
N LYS A 376 -27.75 -16.97 7.11
CA LYS A 376 -26.98 -15.72 7.11
C LYS A 376 -26.18 -15.53 8.38
N VAL A 377 -25.08 -14.79 8.26
CA VAL A 377 -24.37 -14.22 9.39
C VAL A 377 -25.29 -13.25 10.12
N ILE A 378 -25.32 -13.32 11.45
CA ILE A 378 -26.10 -12.44 12.32
C ILE A 378 -25.18 -11.60 13.20
N LYS A 379 -25.64 -10.38 13.53
CA LYS A 379 -25.02 -9.50 14.53
C LYS A 379 -25.96 -9.31 15.70
N ALA A 380 -25.44 -8.94 16.86
CA ALA A 380 -26.26 -8.63 18.02
C ALA A 380 -27.31 -7.55 17.76
N SER A 381 -27.04 -6.62 16.83
CA SER A 381 -28.00 -5.58 16.41
C SER A 381 -29.18 -6.09 15.59
N ASP A 382 -29.13 -7.31 15.09
CA ASP A 382 -30.16 -7.88 14.20
C ASP A 382 -31.31 -8.55 15.02
N VAL A 383 -31.14 -8.69 16.32
CA VAL A 383 -32.14 -9.22 17.22
C VAL A 383 -32.72 -8.15 18.14
N ILE A 384 -34.01 -8.29 18.45
CA ILE A 384 -34.72 -7.44 19.41
C ILE A 384 -34.81 -8.24 20.73
N TYR A 385 -34.18 -7.72 21.75
CA TYR A 385 -34.20 -8.35 23.05
C TYR A 385 -35.57 -8.16 23.76
N PRO A 386 -36.07 -9.20 24.45
CA PRO A 386 -37.33 -9.12 25.24
C PRO A 386 -37.27 -8.09 26.34
#